data_b254047e17af2905490476e54b092b99
#
_entry.id   b254047e17af2905490476e54b092b99
#
_cell.length_a   1.000
_cell.length_b   1.000
_cell.length_c   1.000
_cell.angle_alpha   90.00
_cell.angle_beta   90.00
_cell.angle_gamma   90.00
#
_symmetry.space_group_name_H-M   'P 1'
#
loop_
_entity.id
_entity.type
_entity.pdbx_description
1 polymer ?
#
loop_
_entity_poly.entity_id
_entity_poly.type
_entity_poly.pdbx_seq_one_letter_code
_entity_poly.pdbx_strand_id
1 'polypeptide(L)'
;MITPKANLKIMTIVGTRPELIRLSRVIAKLDSNLNHLLVHTGQNYDYELNEVFFNELEIPKPNYFLDVDTTSLGTVLGEILIKIEKLLEKEKPDAILILGDTNSCISGIMAKRLHIPIYHMEAGNRSFDLNVPEEINRRIIDHIADFNLVYTENSRRHLLSEGLHHRRIYLTGSPMNEVLGHYSDKIKKSNILEKLSLKSKEFFIVSMHREENVDNIEMLNKMISILNKLVEEYDLPIIVSTHPRTRERLHNKENTIINKKISFLKPFGLFDYIQLQKNALCAISDSGTISEESAILEFPAITLRNSMERPEALDAGSIILTGFNTNNVISSIKIVIEQYR
;
A
#
# COMPACT_ATOMS: atom_id res chain seq x y z
N MET A 1 -17.80 -20.01 -25.43
CA MET A 1 -18.08 -21.17 -24.55
C MET A 1 -17.63 -20.77 -23.15
N ILE A 2 -18.57 -20.70 -22.19
CA ILE A 2 -18.26 -20.47 -20.79
C ILE A 2 -17.71 -21.79 -20.28
N THR A 3 -16.40 -21.86 -20.02
CA THR A 3 -15.80 -23.00 -19.32
C THR A 3 -16.47 -23.11 -17.94
N PRO A 4 -16.92 -24.29 -17.52
CA PRO A 4 -17.49 -24.45 -16.17
C PRO A 4 -16.43 -24.02 -15.15
N LYS A 5 -16.86 -23.23 -14.15
CA LYS A 5 -15.97 -22.85 -13.00
C LYS A 5 -15.36 -24.14 -12.45
N ALA A 6 -14.05 -24.17 -12.31
CA ALA A 6 -13.41 -25.25 -11.59
C ALA A 6 -13.97 -25.28 -10.16
N ASN A 7 -14.26 -26.48 -9.63
CA ASN A 7 -14.84 -26.63 -8.28
C ASN A 7 -13.89 -26.23 -7.12
N LEU A 8 -12.71 -25.69 -7.43
CA LEU A 8 -11.75 -25.27 -6.41
C LEU A 8 -12.28 -24.06 -5.64
N LYS A 9 -12.28 -24.19 -4.31
CA LYS A 9 -12.66 -23.11 -3.38
C LYS A 9 -11.41 -22.40 -2.89
N ILE A 10 -11.27 -21.13 -3.26
CA ILE A 10 -10.13 -20.29 -2.86
C ILE A 10 -10.62 -19.20 -1.90
N MET A 11 -9.94 -19.02 -0.78
CA MET A 11 -10.22 -17.98 0.17
C MET A 11 -9.12 -16.91 0.12
N THR A 12 -9.48 -15.68 -0.25
CA THR A 12 -8.56 -14.52 -0.20
C THR A 12 -8.77 -13.78 1.11
N ILE A 13 -7.70 -13.53 1.86
CA ILE A 13 -7.73 -12.86 3.16
C ILE A 13 -7.03 -11.52 3.04
N VAL A 14 -7.74 -10.46 3.39
CA VAL A 14 -7.26 -9.07 3.34
C VAL A 14 -7.60 -8.35 4.65
N GLY A 15 -6.86 -7.30 4.98
CA GLY A 15 -7.10 -6.51 6.18
C GLY A 15 -7.02 -5.01 5.96
N THR A 16 -6.52 -4.60 4.79
CA THR A 16 -6.25 -3.19 4.49
C THR A 16 -6.63 -2.80 3.08
N ARG A 17 -6.81 -1.50 2.88
CA ARG A 17 -7.11 -0.89 1.59
C ARG A 17 -6.02 -1.15 0.52
N PRO A 18 -4.71 -1.03 0.80
CA PRO A 18 -3.68 -1.35 -0.19
C PRO A 18 -3.75 -2.79 -0.70
N GLU A 19 -4.11 -3.75 0.15
CA GLU A 19 -4.30 -5.14 -0.28
C GLU A 19 -5.47 -5.27 -1.27
N LEU A 20 -6.60 -4.62 -0.98
CA LEU A 20 -7.77 -4.62 -1.89
C LEU A 20 -7.44 -4.00 -3.25
N ILE A 21 -6.74 -2.86 -3.27
CA ILE A 21 -6.33 -2.20 -4.52
C ILE A 21 -5.46 -3.15 -5.35
N ARG A 22 -4.41 -3.71 -4.77
CA ARG A 22 -3.45 -4.58 -5.46
C ARG A 22 -4.09 -5.89 -5.93
N LEU A 23 -4.97 -6.46 -5.11
CA LEU A 23 -5.66 -7.71 -5.44
C LEU A 23 -6.91 -7.50 -6.30
N SER A 24 -7.33 -6.28 -6.61
CA SER A 24 -8.62 -6.02 -7.28
C SER A 24 -8.79 -6.84 -8.57
N ARG A 25 -7.74 -6.93 -9.39
CA ARG A 25 -7.81 -7.70 -10.65
C ARG A 25 -7.69 -9.21 -10.43
N VAL A 26 -6.91 -9.61 -9.41
CA VAL A 26 -6.80 -11.01 -8.98
C VAL A 26 -8.14 -11.50 -8.42
N ILE A 27 -8.77 -10.72 -7.53
CA ILE A 27 -10.10 -11.01 -6.97
C ILE A 27 -11.12 -11.18 -8.10
N ALA A 28 -11.20 -10.21 -9.03
CA ALA A 28 -12.12 -10.30 -10.15
C ALA A 28 -11.88 -11.55 -11.02
N LYS A 29 -10.61 -11.97 -11.18
CA LYS A 29 -10.27 -13.18 -11.93
C LYS A 29 -10.64 -14.46 -11.17
N LEU A 30 -10.42 -14.50 -9.86
CA LEU A 30 -10.83 -15.62 -9.01
C LEU A 30 -12.35 -15.78 -8.99
N ASP A 31 -13.09 -14.69 -8.78
CA ASP A 31 -14.57 -14.69 -8.78
C ASP A 31 -15.17 -15.19 -10.08
N SER A 32 -14.55 -14.85 -11.21
CA SER A 32 -15.07 -15.26 -12.51
C SER A 32 -14.80 -16.73 -12.84
N ASN A 33 -13.76 -17.33 -12.26
CA ASN A 33 -13.27 -18.66 -12.68
C ASN A 33 -13.38 -19.74 -11.61
N LEU A 34 -13.41 -19.38 -10.31
CA LEU A 34 -13.36 -20.31 -9.18
C LEU A 34 -14.49 -20.04 -8.19
N ASN A 35 -14.68 -20.95 -7.24
CA ASN A 35 -15.50 -20.70 -6.06
C ASN A 35 -14.69 -19.86 -5.08
N HIS A 36 -14.82 -18.53 -5.18
CA HIS A 36 -14.02 -17.58 -4.45
C HIS A 36 -14.72 -17.04 -3.22
N LEU A 37 -14.01 -16.95 -2.10
CA LEU A 37 -14.43 -16.32 -0.86
C LEU A 37 -13.48 -15.18 -0.53
N LEU A 38 -14.01 -13.98 -0.38
CA LEU A 38 -13.25 -12.82 0.08
C LEU A 38 -13.52 -12.60 1.57
N VAL A 39 -12.45 -12.57 2.39
CA VAL A 39 -12.49 -12.37 3.84
C VAL A 39 -11.73 -11.10 4.19
N HIS A 40 -12.37 -10.21 4.94
CA HIS A 40 -11.74 -9.00 5.47
C HIS A 40 -11.56 -9.12 6.98
N THR A 41 -10.34 -8.92 7.49
CA THR A 41 -10.05 -9.06 8.92
C THR A 41 -10.64 -7.93 9.77
N GLY A 42 -10.79 -6.74 9.21
CA GLY A 42 -11.34 -5.58 9.93
C GLY A 42 -10.30 -4.78 10.71
N GLN A 43 -9.00 -5.10 10.58
CA GLN A 43 -7.94 -4.46 11.37
C GLN A 43 -7.78 -2.94 11.12
N ASN A 44 -8.24 -2.42 9.99
CA ASN A 44 -8.26 -1.00 9.66
C ASN A 44 -9.64 -0.64 9.12
N TYR A 45 -10.58 -0.41 10.04
CA TYR A 45 -11.96 -0.16 9.67
C TYR A 45 -12.31 1.33 9.76
N ASP A 46 -12.42 1.97 8.60
CA ASP A 46 -13.25 3.14 8.39
C ASP A 46 -14.36 2.72 7.41
N TYR A 47 -15.58 2.54 7.93
CA TYR A 47 -16.72 1.98 7.18
C TYR A 47 -17.00 2.77 5.90
N GLU A 48 -16.98 4.10 5.98
CA GLU A 48 -17.29 4.98 4.85
C GLU A 48 -16.22 4.88 3.74
N LEU A 49 -14.95 4.73 4.14
CA LEU A 49 -13.85 4.59 3.17
C LEU A 49 -13.84 3.21 2.49
N ASN A 50 -14.27 2.15 3.19
CA ASN A 50 -14.26 0.80 2.62
C ASN A 50 -15.35 0.59 1.55
N GLU A 51 -16.59 1.04 1.77
CA GLU A 51 -17.66 0.88 0.74
C GLU A 51 -17.34 1.61 -0.56
N VAL A 52 -16.79 2.81 -0.47
CA VAL A 52 -16.36 3.59 -1.64
C VAL A 52 -15.35 2.80 -2.46
N PHE A 53 -14.38 2.13 -1.81
CA PHE A 53 -13.36 1.36 -2.50
C PHE A 53 -13.89 0.12 -3.21
N PHE A 54 -14.79 -0.64 -2.60
CA PHE A 54 -15.39 -1.81 -3.27
C PHE A 54 -16.14 -1.39 -4.53
N ASN A 55 -16.86 -0.28 -4.47
CA ASN A 55 -17.60 0.27 -5.62
C ASN A 55 -16.64 0.84 -6.69
N GLU A 56 -15.63 1.62 -6.30
CA GLU A 56 -14.63 2.17 -7.22
C GLU A 56 -13.86 1.07 -7.96
N LEU A 57 -13.43 0.04 -7.24
CA LEU A 57 -12.64 -1.07 -7.77
C LEU A 57 -13.50 -2.15 -8.46
N GLU A 58 -14.83 -2.03 -8.44
CA GLU A 58 -15.75 -3.02 -9.05
C GLU A 58 -15.45 -4.44 -8.56
N ILE A 59 -15.11 -4.59 -7.28
CA ILE A 59 -14.89 -5.88 -6.64
C ILE A 59 -16.03 -6.22 -5.69
N PRO A 60 -16.33 -7.51 -5.48
CA PRO A 60 -17.40 -7.91 -4.58
C PRO A 60 -17.13 -7.48 -3.14
N LYS A 61 -18.19 -7.25 -2.38
CA LYS A 61 -18.09 -7.10 -0.94
C LYS A 61 -17.56 -8.39 -0.33
N PRO A 62 -16.82 -8.32 0.80
CA PRO A 62 -16.34 -9.51 1.47
C PRO A 62 -17.50 -10.45 1.85
N ASN A 63 -17.32 -11.76 1.62
CA ASN A 63 -18.24 -12.79 2.08
C ASN A 63 -18.25 -12.88 3.60
N TYR A 64 -17.09 -12.56 4.21
CA TYR A 64 -16.90 -12.56 5.65
C TYR A 64 -16.12 -11.33 6.09
N PHE A 65 -16.62 -10.71 7.14
CA PHE A 65 -15.96 -9.63 7.84
C PHE A 65 -15.67 -10.09 9.27
N LEU A 66 -14.39 -10.19 9.64
CA LEU A 66 -14.03 -10.79 10.93
C LEU A 66 -14.19 -9.82 12.11
N ASP A 67 -14.18 -8.51 11.84
CA ASP A 67 -14.36 -7.47 12.85
C ASP A 67 -13.46 -7.71 14.08
N VAL A 68 -12.15 -7.71 13.85
CA VAL A 68 -11.18 -7.94 14.92
C VAL A 68 -11.07 -6.72 15.83
N ASP A 69 -10.96 -6.96 17.13
CA ASP A 69 -10.73 -5.91 18.12
C ASP A 69 -9.34 -5.30 17.94
N THR A 70 -9.28 -3.98 17.75
CA THR A 70 -8.07 -3.21 17.47
C THR A 70 -7.52 -2.48 18.70
N THR A 71 -7.94 -2.82 19.90
CA THR A 71 -7.53 -2.16 21.16
C THR A 71 -6.06 -2.34 21.47
N SER A 72 -5.45 -3.46 21.07
CA SER A 72 -4.02 -3.72 21.23
C SER A 72 -3.50 -4.61 20.10
N LEU A 73 -2.18 -4.58 19.85
CA LEU A 73 -1.55 -5.47 18.89
C LEU A 73 -1.82 -6.94 19.22
N GLY A 74 -1.68 -7.32 20.48
CA GLY A 74 -1.93 -8.70 20.94
C GLY A 74 -3.36 -9.15 20.68
N THR A 75 -4.34 -8.26 20.90
CA THR A 75 -5.75 -8.54 20.63
C THR A 75 -6.00 -8.72 19.14
N VAL A 76 -5.48 -7.83 18.28
CA VAL A 76 -5.58 -7.96 16.82
C VAL A 76 -5.05 -9.30 16.36
N LEU A 77 -3.81 -9.64 16.72
CA LEU A 77 -3.18 -10.89 16.29
C LEU A 77 -3.92 -12.13 16.83
N GLY A 78 -4.30 -12.10 18.11
CA GLY A 78 -5.04 -13.20 18.75
C GLY A 78 -6.41 -13.42 18.10
N GLU A 79 -7.18 -12.36 17.87
CA GLU A 79 -8.50 -12.46 17.26
C GLU A 79 -8.46 -12.89 15.80
N ILE A 80 -7.46 -12.44 15.02
CA ILE A 80 -7.27 -12.95 13.66
C ILE A 80 -7.11 -14.47 13.70
N LEU A 81 -6.20 -15.00 14.54
CA LEU A 81 -5.97 -16.44 14.63
C LEU A 81 -7.24 -17.19 15.05
N ILE A 82 -7.94 -16.74 16.09
CA ILE A 82 -9.14 -17.40 16.62
C ILE A 82 -10.29 -17.39 15.60
N LYS A 83 -10.54 -16.24 14.97
CA LYS A 83 -11.67 -16.07 14.05
C LYS A 83 -11.41 -16.78 12.71
N ILE A 84 -10.17 -16.73 12.22
CA ILE A 84 -9.83 -17.41 10.96
C ILE A 84 -9.83 -18.94 11.09
N GLU A 85 -9.40 -19.51 12.23
CA GLU A 85 -9.48 -20.94 12.50
C GLU A 85 -10.90 -21.45 12.29
N LYS A 86 -11.86 -20.84 12.99
CA LYS A 86 -13.28 -21.22 12.88
C LYS A 86 -13.81 -21.11 11.44
N LEU A 87 -13.36 -20.09 10.72
CA LEU A 87 -13.79 -19.87 9.35
C LEU A 87 -13.19 -20.92 8.39
N LEU A 88 -11.91 -21.25 8.55
CA LEU A 88 -11.23 -22.27 7.75
C LEU A 88 -11.84 -23.66 7.98
N GLU A 89 -12.17 -24.01 9.22
CA GLU A 89 -12.84 -25.27 9.56
C GLU A 89 -14.25 -25.37 8.97
N LYS A 90 -15.00 -24.24 8.98
CA LYS A 90 -16.34 -24.15 8.41
C LYS A 90 -16.32 -24.24 6.88
N GLU A 91 -15.49 -23.43 6.24
CA GLU A 91 -15.49 -23.25 4.78
C GLU A 91 -14.66 -24.28 4.04
N LYS A 92 -13.63 -24.84 4.69
CA LYS A 92 -12.71 -25.84 4.13
C LYS A 92 -12.23 -25.48 2.71
N PRO A 93 -11.56 -24.33 2.52
CA PRO A 93 -11.05 -23.96 1.22
C PRO A 93 -9.94 -24.90 0.78
N ASP A 94 -9.80 -25.09 -0.53
CA ASP A 94 -8.72 -25.88 -1.13
C ASP A 94 -7.36 -25.14 -1.05
N ALA A 95 -7.39 -23.81 -0.96
CA ALA A 95 -6.21 -22.99 -0.71
C ALA A 95 -6.62 -21.59 -0.20
N ILE A 96 -5.66 -20.90 0.40
CA ILE A 96 -5.78 -19.47 0.73
C ILE A 96 -4.81 -18.63 -0.10
N LEU A 97 -5.23 -17.39 -0.37
CA LEU A 97 -4.41 -16.34 -0.97
C LEU A 97 -4.21 -15.20 0.03
N ILE A 98 -2.97 -14.81 0.24
CA ILE A 98 -2.56 -13.70 1.10
C ILE A 98 -1.67 -12.77 0.28
N LEU A 99 -1.75 -11.47 0.54
CA LEU A 99 -0.87 -10.47 -0.06
C LEU A 99 -0.11 -9.71 1.02
N GLY A 100 1.21 -9.67 0.88
CA GLY A 100 2.09 -8.82 1.68
C GLY A 100 2.19 -9.26 3.14
N ASP A 101 2.30 -8.27 4.02
CA ASP A 101 2.87 -8.41 5.35
C ASP A 101 2.08 -7.69 6.46
N THR A 102 0.87 -7.24 6.15
CA THR A 102 -0.01 -6.68 7.19
C THR A 102 -0.39 -7.77 8.20
N ASN A 103 -0.98 -7.38 9.34
CA ASN A 103 -1.36 -8.37 10.35
C ASN A 103 -2.32 -9.45 9.83
N SER A 104 -3.05 -9.21 8.73
CA SER A 104 -3.90 -10.22 8.09
C SER A 104 -3.12 -11.47 7.65
N CYS A 105 -1.82 -11.33 7.33
CA CYS A 105 -1.00 -12.43 6.85
C CYS A 105 -0.76 -13.53 7.88
N ILE A 106 -0.86 -13.24 9.18
CA ILE A 106 -0.70 -14.25 10.23
C ILE A 106 -1.79 -15.32 10.21
N SER A 107 -2.92 -15.06 9.53
CA SER A 107 -3.95 -16.07 9.23
C SER A 107 -3.37 -17.30 8.54
N GLY A 108 -2.27 -17.16 7.83
CA GLY A 108 -1.51 -18.24 7.21
C GLY A 108 -1.01 -19.28 8.22
N ILE A 109 -0.76 -18.90 9.48
CA ILE A 109 -0.35 -19.81 10.54
C ILE A 109 -1.43 -20.90 10.74
N MET A 110 -2.70 -20.46 10.82
CA MET A 110 -3.82 -21.41 11.02
C MET A 110 -4.07 -22.26 9.78
N ALA A 111 -4.01 -21.65 8.59
CA ALA A 111 -4.13 -22.40 7.34
C ALA A 111 -3.06 -23.49 7.24
N LYS A 112 -1.80 -23.16 7.57
CA LYS A 112 -0.70 -24.13 7.55
C LYS A 112 -0.92 -25.27 8.55
N ARG A 113 -1.41 -24.96 9.75
CA ARG A 113 -1.73 -25.94 10.80
C ARG A 113 -2.88 -26.87 10.40
N LEU A 114 -3.83 -26.36 9.62
CA LEU A 114 -4.97 -27.10 9.08
C LEU A 114 -4.66 -27.77 7.73
N HIS A 115 -3.40 -27.77 7.30
CA HIS A 115 -2.94 -28.38 6.04
C HIS A 115 -3.58 -27.77 4.77
N ILE A 116 -3.99 -26.50 4.83
CA ILE A 116 -4.54 -25.76 3.70
C ILE A 116 -3.37 -25.05 2.98
N PRO A 117 -3.15 -25.30 1.69
CA PRO A 117 -2.10 -24.65 0.91
C PRO A 117 -2.20 -23.13 0.93
N ILE A 118 -1.03 -22.44 1.04
CA ILE A 118 -0.92 -21.00 1.13
C ILE A 118 -0.22 -20.47 -0.12
N TYR A 119 -0.88 -19.56 -0.84
CA TYR A 119 -0.31 -18.74 -1.89
C TYR A 119 -0.04 -17.36 -1.30
N HIS A 120 1.23 -16.95 -1.25
CA HIS A 120 1.64 -15.64 -0.72
C HIS A 120 2.14 -14.75 -1.85
N MET A 121 1.40 -13.71 -2.18
CA MET A 121 1.80 -12.67 -3.13
C MET A 121 2.61 -11.58 -2.43
N GLU A 122 3.48 -10.88 -3.17
CA GLU A 122 4.41 -9.90 -2.63
C GLU A 122 5.47 -10.51 -1.69
N ALA A 123 5.78 -11.77 -1.88
CA ALA A 123 6.74 -12.50 -1.08
C ALA A 123 8.20 -12.03 -1.31
N GLY A 124 9.05 -12.22 -0.31
CA GLY A 124 10.49 -12.00 -0.43
C GLY A 124 10.97 -10.55 -0.32
N ASN A 125 10.10 -9.59 -0.05
CA ASN A 125 10.52 -8.22 0.26
C ASN A 125 11.30 -8.21 1.59
N ARG A 126 12.37 -7.40 1.68
CA ARG A 126 13.19 -7.26 2.90
C ARG A 126 13.62 -5.81 3.08
N SER A 127 13.32 -5.24 4.25
CA SER A 127 13.90 -3.99 4.71
C SER A 127 15.18 -4.21 5.53
N PHE A 128 15.38 -5.44 6.03
CA PHE A 128 16.45 -5.82 6.96
C PHE A 128 16.44 -4.99 8.26
N ASP A 129 15.35 -4.29 8.54
CA ASP A 129 15.13 -3.52 9.76
C ASP A 129 14.03 -4.18 10.60
N LEU A 130 14.42 -4.84 11.69
CA LEU A 130 13.49 -5.52 12.59
C LEU A 130 12.67 -4.57 13.47
N ASN A 131 12.93 -3.26 13.44
CA ASN A 131 12.07 -2.28 14.08
C ASN A 131 10.79 -2.03 13.26
N VAL A 132 10.75 -2.48 12.00
CA VAL A 132 9.56 -2.42 11.14
C VAL A 132 8.70 -3.65 11.42
N PRO A 133 7.47 -3.51 11.99
CA PRO A 133 6.63 -4.66 12.35
C PRO A 133 6.34 -5.60 11.18
N GLU A 134 6.19 -5.04 9.98
CA GLU A 134 5.94 -5.80 8.75
C GLU A 134 7.13 -6.70 8.36
N GLU A 135 8.35 -6.38 8.78
CA GLU A 135 9.51 -7.24 8.50
C GLU A 135 9.40 -8.59 9.22
N ILE A 136 8.82 -8.60 10.42
CA ILE A 136 8.55 -9.82 11.17
C ILE A 136 7.46 -10.64 10.49
N ASN A 137 6.35 -9.98 10.16
CA ASN A 137 5.20 -10.63 9.52
C ASN A 137 5.59 -11.29 8.19
N ARG A 138 6.32 -10.57 7.31
CA ARG A 138 6.70 -11.09 5.99
C ARG A 138 7.64 -12.29 6.10
N ARG A 139 8.57 -12.28 7.05
CA ARG A 139 9.45 -13.44 7.30
C ARG A 139 8.66 -14.66 7.73
N ILE A 140 7.67 -14.49 8.62
CA ILE A 140 6.82 -15.58 9.06
C ILE A 140 6.05 -16.16 7.87
N ILE A 141 5.32 -15.33 7.12
CA ILE A 141 4.45 -15.84 6.05
C ILE A 141 5.24 -16.43 4.89
N ASP A 142 6.38 -15.83 4.50
CA ASP A 142 7.25 -16.37 3.45
C ASP A 142 7.71 -17.78 3.74
N HIS A 143 8.12 -18.05 5.00
CA HIS A 143 8.66 -19.35 5.39
C HIS A 143 7.61 -20.44 5.56
N ILE A 144 6.37 -20.10 5.88
CA ILE A 144 5.28 -21.07 6.02
C ILE A 144 4.46 -21.27 4.74
N ALA A 145 4.50 -20.32 3.79
CA ALA A 145 3.76 -20.41 2.54
C ALA A 145 4.24 -21.60 1.68
N ASP A 146 3.30 -22.24 0.97
CA ASP A 146 3.61 -23.31 0.02
C ASP A 146 4.09 -22.75 -1.31
N PHE A 147 3.55 -21.59 -1.71
CA PHE A 147 3.86 -20.90 -2.97
C PHE A 147 4.09 -19.41 -2.71
N ASN A 148 5.34 -18.98 -2.89
CA ASN A 148 5.76 -17.59 -2.78
C ASN A 148 5.77 -16.94 -4.16
N LEU A 149 4.87 -15.98 -4.40
CA LEU A 149 4.72 -15.23 -5.65
C LEU A 149 5.46 -13.91 -5.51
N VAL A 150 6.70 -13.88 -5.97
CA VAL A 150 7.59 -12.73 -5.83
C VAL A 150 7.45 -11.77 -7.01
N TYR A 151 7.61 -10.48 -6.74
CA TYR A 151 7.47 -9.45 -7.76
C TYR A 151 8.74 -9.23 -8.56
N THR A 152 9.91 -9.45 -7.94
CA THR A 152 11.21 -9.12 -8.53
C THR A 152 12.21 -10.25 -8.33
N GLU A 153 13.29 -10.21 -9.10
CA GLU A 153 14.41 -11.14 -8.94
C GLU A 153 15.16 -10.90 -7.61
N ASN A 154 15.17 -9.67 -7.08
CA ASN A 154 15.75 -9.40 -5.77
C ASN A 154 14.97 -10.13 -4.67
N SER A 155 13.64 -10.02 -4.67
CA SER A 155 12.79 -10.74 -3.73
C SER A 155 12.99 -12.26 -3.82
N ARG A 156 13.14 -12.80 -5.04
CA ARG A 156 13.44 -14.21 -5.26
C ARG A 156 14.79 -14.61 -4.64
N ARG A 157 15.81 -13.79 -4.83
CA ARG A 157 17.16 -14.05 -4.28
C ARG A 157 17.16 -14.02 -2.76
N HIS A 158 16.40 -13.11 -2.13
CA HIS A 158 16.24 -13.09 -0.68
C HIS A 158 15.71 -14.43 -0.17
N LEU A 159 14.62 -14.92 -0.73
CA LEU A 159 14.03 -16.21 -0.31
C LEU A 159 14.97 -17.39 -0.53
N LEU A 160 15.68 -17.43 -1.65
CA LEU A 160 16.67 -18.46 -1.92
C LEU A 160 17.83 -18.42 -0.91
N SER A 161 18.31 -17.23 -0.56
CA SER A 161 19.38 -17.05 0.43
C SER A 161 18.95 -17.43 1.84
N GLU A 162 17.65 -17.34 2.15
CA GLU A 162 17.05 -17.78 3.40
C GLU A 162 16.75 -19.31 3.44
N GLY A 163 17.11 -20.03 2.38
CA GLY A 163 17.01 -21.49 2.31
C GLY A 163 15.67 -22.01 1.79
N LEU A 164 14.78 -21.16 1.26
CA LEU A 164 13.54 -21.63 0.64
C LEU A 164 13.83 -22.35 -0.67
N HIS A 165 13.15 -23.47 -0.89
CA HIS A 165 13.37 -24.26 -2.09
C HIS A 165 12.79 -23.57 -3.33
N HIS A 166 13.54 -23.54 -4.43
CA HIS A 166 13.17 -22.83 -5.69
C HIS A 166 11.80 -23.22 -6.24
N ARG A 167 11.32 -24.46 -6.00
CA ARG A 167 9.98 -24.94 -6.43
C ARG A 167 8.82 -24.23 -5.72
N ARG A 168 9.10 -23.50 -4.65
CA ARG A 168 8.10 -22.72 -3.90
C ARG A 168 8.11 -21.26 -4.28
N ILE A 169 8.96 -20.82 -5.22
CA ILE A 169 9.17 -19.41 -5.53
C ILE A 169 8.87 -19.19 -7.01
N TYR A 170 7.89 -18.32 -7.29
CA TYR A 170 7.43 -17.98 -8.63
C TYR A 170 7.58 -16.50 -8.87
N LEU A 171 8.33 -16.11 -9.88
CA LEU A 171 8.45 -14.72 -10.31
C LEU A 171 7.23 -14.34 -11.16
N THR A 172 6.31 -13.57 -10.57
CA THR A 172 5.04 -13.18 -11.22
C THR A 172 5.01 -11.72 -11.68
N GLY A 173 5.88 -10.89 -11.13
CA GLY A 173 5.74 -9.44 -11.24
C GLY A 173 4.67 -8.88 -10.31
N SER A 174 4.62 -7.55 -10.22
CA SER A 174 3.62 -6.83 -9.43
C SER A 174 2.28 -6.73 -10.17
N PRO A 175 1.14 -6.89 -9.50
CA PRO A 175 -0.17 -6.68 -10.12
C PRO A 175 -0.50 -5.22 -10.41
N MET A 176 0.29 -4.25 -9.90
CA MET A 176 -0.03 -2.82 -10.01
C MET A 176 -0.10 -2.32 -11.45
N ASN A 177 0.74 -2.85 -12.36
CA ASN A 177 0.67 -2.46 -13.77
C ASN A 177 -0.69 -2.83 -14.39
N GLU A 178 -1.19 -4.04 -14.10
CA GLU A 178 -2.50 -4.50 -14.55
C GLU A 178 -3.65 -3.69 -13.92
N VAL A 179 -3.53 -3.39 -12.63
CA VAL A 179 -4.51 -2.57 -11.89
C VAL A 179 -4.61 -1.17 -12.48
N LEU A 180 -3.47 -0.47 -12.62
CA LEU A 180 -3.43 0.89 -13.15
C LEU A 180 -3.86 0.95 -14.61
N GLY A 181 -3.46 -0.03 -15.42
CA GLY A 181 -3.89 -0.16 -16.81
C GLY A 181 -5.40 -0.36 -16.94
N HIS A 182 -5.99 -1.23 -16.12
CA HIS A 182 -7.43 -1.50 -16.12
C HIS A 182 -8.26 -0.27 -15.78
N TYR A 183 -7.82 0.52 -14.80
CA TYR A 183 -8.55 1.72 -14.37
C TYR A 183 -8.09 3.00 -15.07
N SER A 184 -7.25 2.93 -16.10
CA SER A 184 -6.68 4.10 -16.77
C SER A 184 -7.72 5.12 -17.25
N ASP A 185 -8.85 4.64 -17.79
CA ASP A 185 -9.92 5.52 -18.27
C ASP A 185 -10.69 6.18 -17.13
N LYS A 186 -10.87 5.50 -16.00
CA LYS A 186 -11.48 6.09 -14.80
C LYS A 186 -10.56 7.15 -14.19
N ILE A 187 -9.26 6.88 -14.15
CA ILE A 187 -8.25 7.83 -13.70
C ILE A 187 -8.28 9.09 -14.57
N LYS A 188 -8.28 8.95 -15.91
CA LYS A 188 -8.33 10.09 -16.85
C LYS A 188 -9.59 10.93 -16.71
N LYS A 189 -10.72 10.32 -16.34
CA LYS A 189 -12.01 11.00 -16.15
C LYS A 189 -12.12 11.75 -14.82
N SER A 190 -11.15 11.62 -13.91
CA SER A 190 -11.16 12.38 -12.66
C SER A 190 -11.04 13.86 -12.91
N ASN A 191 -11.94 14.66 -12.33
CA ASN A 191 -11.95 16.11 -12.40
C ASN A 191 -11.34 16.76 -11.15
N ILE A 192 -10.48 16.03 -10.44
CA ILE A 192 -9.91 16.48 -9.16
C ILE A 192 -9.08 17.77 -9.31
N LEU A 193 -8.37 17.93 -10.42
CA LEU A 193 -7.59 19.15 -10.69
C LEU A 193 -8.50 20.38 -10.76
N GLU A 194 -9.62 20.28 -11.47
CA GLU A 194 -10.60 21.36 -11.57
C GLU A 194 -11.23 21.66 -10.20
N LYS A 195 -11.64 20.62 -9.47
CA LYS A 195 -12.21 20.75 -8.10
C LYS A 195 -11.29 21.48 -7.14
N LEU A 196 -9.97 21.27 -7.27
CA LEU A 196 -8.95 21.89 -6.42
C LEU A 196 -8.34 23.16 -7.05
N SER A 197 -8.80 23.58 -8.24
CA SER A 197 -8.25 24.72 -8.98
C SER A 197 -6.74 24.60 -9.20
N LEU A 198 -6.26 23.39 -9.52
CA LEU A 198 -4.86 23.10 -9.75
C LEU A 198 -4.55 23.04 -11.25
N LYS A 199 -3.33 23.48 -11.61
CA LYS A 199 -2.79 23.32 -12.96
C LYS A 199 -1.74 22.21 -12.98
N SER A 200 -1.72 21.46 -14.08
CA SER A 200 -0.74 20.38 -14.25
C SER A 200 0.69 20.91 -14.17
N LYS A 201 1.53 20.21 -13.40
CA LYS A 201 2.94 20.53 -13.11
C LYS A 201 3.17 21.84 -12.32
N GLU A 202 2.10 22.41 -11.75
CA GLU A 202 2.19 23.62 -10.92
C GLU A 202 1.75 23.37 -9.46
N PHE A 203 1.95 22.15 -8.93
CA PHE A 203 1.68 21.82 -7.52
C PHE A 203 2.48 20.59 -7.08
N PHE A 204 2.60 20.40 -5.76
CA PHE A 204 3.12 19.19 -5.16
C PHE A 204 2.00 18.37 -4.53
N ILE A 205 2.05 17.04 -4.64
CA ILE A 205 1.20 16.11 -3.88
C ILE A 205 2.03 15.41 -2.82
N VAL A 206 1.54 15.43 -1.58
CA VAL A 206 2.20 14.83 -0.43
C VAL A 206 1.26 13.81 0.21
N SER A 207 1.77 12.64 0.56
CA SER A 207 1.04 11.61 1.25
C SER A 207 1.89 11.01 2.35
N MET A 208 1.41 11.12 3.59
CA MET A 208 2.05 10.57 4.77
C MET A 208 1.04 9.79 5.59
N HIS A 209 1.30 8.49 5.75
CA HIS A 209 0.35 7.56 6.37
C HIS A 209 0.97 6.74 7.49
N ARG A 210 2.31 6.67 7.60
CA ARG A 210 2.98 5.84 8.60
C ARG A 210 2.79 6.43 9.99
N GLU A 211 2.30 5.60 10.91
CA GLU A 211 2.05 5.99 12.30
C GLU A 211 3.32 6.56 12.96
N GLU A 212 4.47 5.96 12.71
CA GLU A 212 5.79 6.41 13.18
C GLU A 212 6.12 7.86 12.77
N ASN A 213 5.65 8.31 11.60
CA ASN A 213 5.86 9.67 11.09
C ASN A 213 4.80 10.65 11.58
N VAL A 214 3.55 10.20 11.66
CA VAL A 214 2.38 11.02 11.98
C VAL A 214 2.18 11.16 13.49
N ASP A 215 2.50 10.11 14.26
CA ASP A 215 2.31 10.09 15.70
C ASP A 215 3.47 10.72 16.47
N ASN A 216 4.62 10.90 15.83
CA ASN A 216 5.77 11.57 16.41
C ASN A 216 5.73 13.09 16.11
N ILE A 217 5.62 13.88 17.19
CA ILE A 217 5.54 15.37 17.12
C ILE A 217 6.78 15.97 16.46
N GLU A 218 7.96 15.42 16.70
CA GLU A 218 9.21 15.91 16.11
C GLU A 218 9.23 15.67 14.60
N MET A 219 8.78 14.48 14.15
CA MET A 219 8.68 14.16 12.71
C MET A 219 7.65 15.03 12.01
N LEU A 220 6.50 15.28 12.65
CA LEU A 220 5.49 16.18 12.13
C LEU A 220 6.01 17.62 11.97
N ASN A 221 6.81 18.12 12.92
CA ASN A 221 7.44 19.44 12.81
C ASN A 221 8.49 19.48 11.69
N LYS A 222 9.32 18.45 11.54
CA LYS A 222 10.27 18.33 10.42
C LYS A 222 9.54 18.36 9.08
N MET A 223 8.42 17.61 8.96
CA MET A 223 7.59 17.63 7.77
C MET A 223 7.08 19.05 7.45
N ILE A 224 6.49 19.74 8.42
CA ILE A 224 5.96 21.11 8.19
C ILE A 224 7.11 22.05 7.76
N SER A 225 8.28 21.92 8.37
CA SER A 225 9.46 22.69 7.97
C SER A 225 9.87 22.42 6.52
N ILE A 226 9.87 21.16 6.10
CA ILE A 226 10.14 20.76 4.72
C ILE A 226 9.10 21.35 3.76
N LEU A 227 7.80 21.27 4.09
CA LEU A 227 6.73 21.78 3.26
C LEU A 227 6.80 23.32 3.13
N ASN A 228 7.04 24.04 4.24
CA ASN A 228 7.24 25.49 4.20
C ASN A 228 8.43 25.86 3.30
N LYS A 229 9.55 25.13 3.42
CA LYS A 229 10.73 25.35 2.59
C LYS A 229 10.47 25.10 1.11
N LEU A 230 9.67 24.09 0.78
CA LEU A 230 9.24 23.83 -0.60
C LEU A 230 8.39 24.98 -1.16
N VAL A 231 7.49 25.56 -0.37
CA VAL A 231 6.72 26.73 -0.81
C VAL A 231 7.63 27.95 -1.01
N GLU A 232 8.62 28.16 -0.14
CA GLU A 232 9.60 29.25 -0.31
C GLU A 232 10.42 29.09 -1.60
N GLU A 233 10.83 27.87 -1.95
CA GLU A 233 11.70 27.59 -3.11
C GLU A 233 10.94 27.66 -4.44
N TYR A 234 9.72 27.12 -4.48
CA TYR A 234 8.97 26.91 -5.74
C TYR A 234 7.78 27.87 -5.91
N ASP A 235 7.31 28.49 -4.85
CA ASP A 235 6.10 29.34 -4.80
C ASP A 235 4.83 28.64 -5.33
N LEU A 236 4.76 27.30 -5.23
CA LEU A 236 3.65 26.46 -5.70
C LEU A 236 2.78 25.92 -4.55
N PRO A 237 1.49 25.63 -4.81
CA PRO A 237 0.64 24.98 -3.83
C PRO A 237 1.10 23.55 -3.52
N ILE A 238 0.90 23.16 -2.26
CA ILE A 238 1.16 21.81 -1.77
C ILE A 238 -0.14 21.22 -1.26
N ILE A 239 -0.54 20.10 -1.85
CA ILE A 239 -1.71 19.32 -1.43
C ILE A 239 -1.23 18.15 -0.59
N VAL A 240 -1.65 18.09 0.66
CA VAL A 240 -1.30 17.00 1.57
C VAL A 240 -2.52 16.12 1.80
N SER A 241 -2.44 14.87 1.34
CA SER A 241 -3.43 13.83 1.64
C SER A 241 -3.23 13.36 3.08
N THR A 242 -4.16 13.68 3.98
CA THR A 242 -3.93 13.60 5.42
C THR A 242 -4.98 12.76 6.11
N HIS A 243 -4.55 11.78 6.90
CA HIS A 243 -5.45 11.04 7.79
C HIS A 243 -6.15 11.98 8.79
N PRO A 244 -7.43 11.72 9.18
CA PRO A 244 -8.16 12.56 10.12
C PRO A 244 -7.39 12.87 11.42
N ARG A 245 -6.73 11.87 12.02
CA ARG A 245 -5.91 12.04 13.25
C ARG A 245 -4.80 13.08 13.08
N THR A 246 -4.15 13.11 11.93
CA THR A 246 -3.07 14.08 11.65
C THR A 246 -3.61 15.49 11.57
N ARG A 247 -4.79 15.67 10.96
CA ARG A 247 -5.44 16.99 10.88
C ARG A 247 -5.82 17.53 12.24
N GLU A 248 -6.41 16.73 13.11
CA GLU A 248 -6.75 17.12 14.49
C GLU A 248 -5.51 17.58 15.25
N ARG A 249 -4.38 16.86 15.11
CA ARG A 249 -3.12 17.26 15.74
C ARG A 249 -2.54 18.56 15.19
N LEU A 250 -2.67 18.79 13.89
CA LEU A 250 -2.25 20.05 13.25
C LEU A 250 -3.12 21.23 13.71
N HIS A 251 -4.43 21.04 13.86
CA HIS A 251 -5.33 22.08 14.36
C HIS A 251 -5.10 22.46 15.82
N ASN A 252 -4.67 21.51 16.65
CA ASN A 252 -4.42 21.73 18.08
C ASN A 252 -3.05 22.35 18.39
N LYS A 253 -2.25 22.70 17.39
CA LYS A 253 -0.92 23.33 17.55
C LYS A 253 -1.01 24.85 17.42
N GLU A 254 -0.99 25.53 18.56
CA GLU A 254 -1.05 27.01 18.63
C GLU A 254 0.22 27.74 18.09
N ASN A 255 1.36 27.04 17.89
CA ASN A 255 2.66 27.69 17.59
C ASN A 255 3.34 27.26 16.29
N THR A 256 2.67 26.52 15.40
CA THR A 256 3.31 26.09 14.15
C THR A 256 2.85 26.95 12.98
N ILE A 257 3.76 27.73 12.40
CA ILE A 257 3.48 28.54 11.21
C ILE A 257 3.40 27.62 9.99
N ILE A 258 2.23 27.52 9.40
CA ILE A 258 1.98 26.76 8.17
C ILE A 258 1.70 27.78 7.05
N ASN A 259 2.44 27.69 5.93
CA ASN A 259 2.22 28.56 4.78
C ASN A 259 0.81 28.35 4.19
N LYS A 260 0.16 29.45 3.79
CA LYS A 260 -1.21 29.42 3.24
C LYS A 260 -1.36 28.59 1.95
N LYS A 261 -0.27 28.33 1.23
CA LYS A 261 -0.26 27.47 0.03
C LYS A 261 -0.23 25.98 0.36
N ILE A 262 -0.14 25.58 1.64
CA ILE A 262 -0.20 24.18 2.08
C ILE A 262 -1.63 23.85 2.49
N SER A 263 -2.24 22.88 1.81
CA SER A 263 -3.60 22.43 2.08
C SER A 263 -3.62 20.99 2.57
N PHE A 264 -4.08 20.77 3.80
CA PHE A 264 -4.26 19.44 4.39
C PHE A 264 -5.69 18.97 4.11
N LEU A 265 -5.84 18.02 3.19
CA LEU A 265 -7.14 17.54 2.73
C LEU A 265 -7.41 16.10 3.22
N LYS A 266 -8.69 15.69 3.22
CA LYS A 266 -9.08 14.31 3.49
C LYS A 266 -8.41 13.36 2.48
N PRO A 267 -8.19 12.08 2.84
CA PRO A 267 -7.69 11.11 1.89
C PRO A 267 -8.55 11.06 0.63
N PHE A 268 -7.88 11.00 -0.50
CA PHE A 268 -8.54 10.89 -1.81
C PHE A 268 -8.91 9.44 -2.14
N GLY A 269 -9.89 9.25 -3.02
CA GLY A 269 -10.12 7.98 -3.71
C GLY A 269 -8.93 7.63 -4.60
N LEU A 270 -8.85 6.35 -5.02
CA LEU A 270 -7.72 5.87 -5.81
C LEU A 270 -7.51 6.67 -7.09
N PHE A 271 -8.57 6.89 -7.85
CA PHE A 271 -8.48 7.53 -9.17
C PHE A 271 -8.10 9.00 -9.08
N ASP A 272 -8.67 9.72 -8.11
CA ASP A 272 -8.34 11.12 -7.84
C ASP A 272 -6.89 11.25 -7.37
N TYR A 273 -6.44 10.35 -6.49
CA TYR A 273 -5.06 10.38 -5.98
C TYR A 273 -4.03 10.10 -7.07
N ILE A 274 -4.25 9.08 -7.91
CA ILE A 274 -3.37 8.78 -9.05
C ILE A 274 -3.37 9.94 -10.06
N GLN A 275 -4.51 10.57 -10.30
CA GLN A 275 -4.59 11.74 -11.19
C GLN A 275 -3.79 12.93 -10.63
N LEU A 276 -3.83 13.16 -9.31
CA LEU A 276 -2.99 14.17 -8.66
C LEU A 276 -1.50 13.83 -8.79
N GLN A 277 -1.09 12.58 -8.55
CA GLN A 277 0.31 12.14 -8.69
C GLN A 277 0.84 12.39 -10.10
N LYS A 278 0.09 11.98 -11.13
CA LYS A 278 0.49 12.15 -12.54
C LYS A 278 0.67 13.61 -12.96
N ASN A 279 -0.13 14.50 -12.38
CA ASN A 279 -0.14 15.92 -12.74
C ASN A 279 0.66 16.80 -11.78
N ALA A 280 1.12 16.28 -10.66
CA ALA A 280 2.01 17.03 -9.76
C ALA A 280 3.36 17.33 -10.42
N LEU A 281 4.02 18.40 -9.98
CA LEU A 281 5.41 18.67 -10.31
C LEU A 281 6.31 17.56 -9.74
N CYS A 282 6.03 17.14 -8.51
CA CYS A 282 6.64 15.97 -7.87
C CYS A 282 5.70 15.41 -6.81
N ALA A 283 5.63 14.08 -6.70
CA ALA A 283 4.94 13.39 -5.63
C ALA A 283 5.91 13.06 -4.49
N ILE A 284 5.49 13.31 -3.26
CA ILE A 284 6.28 13.10 -2.05
C ILE A 284 5.50 12.15 -1.14
N SER A 285 6.06 10.98 -0.82
CA SER A 285 5.30 9.97 -0.06
C SER A 285 6.19 9.12 0.85
N ASP A 286 5.60 8.59 1.93
CA ASP A 286 6.19 7.54 2.76
C ASP A 286 5.60 6.16 2.45
N SER A 287 4.73 6.05 1.45
CA SER A 287 4.12 4.79 1.02
C SER A 287 5.13 3.89 0.30
N GLY A 288 5.05 2.57 0.53
CA GLY A 288 5.84 1.59 -0.22
C GLY A 288 5.44 1.46 -1.69
N THR A 289 4.23 1.91 -2.07
CA THR A 289 3.72 1.80 -3.45
C THR A 289 4.21 2.91 -4.38
N ILE A 290 4.67 4.03 -3.82
CA ILE A 290 5.05 5.20 -4.63
C ILE A 290 6.12 4.87 -5.69
N SER A 291 7.04 3.96 -5.38
CA SER A 291 8.08 3.53 -6.29
C SER A 291 7.53 2.78 -7.52
N GLU A 292 6.53 1.91 -7.30
CA GLU A 292 5.85 1.21 -8.39
C GLU A 292 4.98 2.17 -9.21
N GLU A 293 4.20 3.00 -8.51
CA GLU A 293 3.30 3.98 -9.14
C GLU A 293 4.08 4.96 -10.02
N SER A 294 5.19 5.52 -9.51
CA SER A 294 6.02 6.45 -10.27
C SER A 294 6.70 5.79 -11.47
N ALA A 295 7.19 4.56 -11.32
CA ALA A 295 7.83 3.81 -12.40
C ALA A 295 6.83 3.42 -13.51
N ILE A 296 5.61 2.98 -13.15
CA ILE A 296 4.59 2.56 -14.12
C ILE A 296 3.95 3.77 -14.83
N LEU A 297 3.72 4.85 -14.10
CA LEU A 297 2.98 6.02 -14.60
C LEU A 297 3.88 7.18 -15.03
N GLU A 298 5.20 7.03 -14.89
CA GLU A 298 6.23 7.95 -15.36
C GLU A 298 6.05 9.38 -14.82
N PHE A 299 5.94 9.52 -13.49
CA PHE A 299 5.89 10.83 -12.84
C PHE A 299 7.02 11.01 -11.81
N PRO A 300 7.54 12.25 -11.62
CA PRO A 300 8.57 12.52 -10.63
C PRO A 300 8.12 12.21 -9.21
N ALA A 301 8.90 11.44 -8.46
CA ALA A 301 8.59 11.11 -7.08
C ALA A 301 9.83 10.99 -6.19
N ILE A 302 9.67 11.28 -4.92
CA ILE A 302 10.65 10.99 -3.85
C ILE A 302 9.95 10.29 -2.68
N THR A 303 10.73 9.56 -1.89
CA THR A 303 10.20 8.92 -0.68
C THR A 303 10.87 9.45 0.59
N LEU A 304 10.03 9.87 1.57
CA LEU A 304 10.44 10.37 2.88
C LEU A 304 10.63 9.20 3.87
N ARG A 305 11.55 8.29 3.57
CA ARG A 305 11.82 7.09 4.38
C ARG A 305 13.30 6.98 4.68
N ASN A 306 13.65 6.23 5.73
CA ASN A 306 15.02 5.88 6.09
C ASN A 306 15.39 4.48 5.61
N SER A 307 14.40 3.62 5.36
CA SER A 307 14.57 2.24 4.86
C SER A 307 13.53 1.93 3.77
N MET A 308 13.84 0.97 2.90
CA MET A 308 12.96 0.58 1.81
C MET A 308 12.98 -0.94 1.63
N GLU A 309 11.80 -1.53 1.42
CA GLU A 309 11.64 -2.97 1.23
C GLU A 309 11.89 -3.42 -0.21
N ARG A 310 12.05 -2.48 -1.14
CA ARG A 310 12.18 -2.72 -2.58
C ARG A 310 13.37 -1.96 -3.13
N PRO A 311 14.59 -2.47 -2.88
CA PRO A 311 15.83 -1.79 -3.27
C PRO A 311 15.95 -1.59 -4.79
N GLU A 312 15.32 -2.42 -5.59
CA GLU A 312 15.34 -2.34 -7.05
C GLU A 312 14.80 -1.02 -7.61
N ALA A 313 13.92 -0.34 -6.90
CA ALA A 313 13.45 0.98 -7.32
C ALA A 313 14.52 2.07 -7.13
N LEU A 314 15.38 1.91 -6.13
CA LEU A 314 16.55 2.76 -5.92
C LEU A 314 17.63 2.43 -6.96
N ASP A 315 17.92 1.14 -7.16
CA ASP A 315 18.93 0.66 -8.13
C ASP A 315 18.58 1.10 -9.56
N ALA A 316 17.30 1.09 -9.92
CA ALA A 316 16.80 1.57 -11.19
C ALA A 316 16.77 3.12 -11.32
N GLY A 317 17.03 3.85 -10.24
CA GLY A 317 16.96 5.31 -10.21
C GLY A 317 15.54 5.88 -10.39
N SER A 318 14.51 5.06 -10.23
CA SER A 318 13.11 5.50 -10.40
C SER A 318 12.57 6.30 -9.21
N ILE A 319 13.25 6.25 -8.05
CA ILE A 319 12.89 7.01 -6.86
C ILE A 319 14.13 7.33 -6.01
N ILE A 320 14.11 8.44 -5.29
CA ILE A 320 15.18 8.81 -4.34
C ILE A 320 14.64 8.69 -2.91
N LEU A 321 15.41 7.98 -2.07
CA LEU A 321 15.18 7.87 -0.62
C LEU A 321 15.86 9.05 0.08
N THR A 322 15.09 9.96 0.69
CA THR A 322 15.63 11.23 1.19
C THR A 322 15.73 11.30 2.71
N GLY A 323 14.98 10.46 3.43
CA GLY A 323 14.71 10.70 4.85
C GLY A 323 14.01 12.07 5.05
N PHE A 324 14.18 12.62 6.25
CA PHE A 324 13.55 13.89 6.65
C PHE A 324 14.57 15.06 6.76
N ASN A 325 15.67 15.00 6.03
CA ASN A 325 16.60 16.13 5.94
C ASN A 325 16.13 17.09 4.86
N THR A 326 15.83 18.33 5.23
CA THR A 326 15.25 19.35 4.32
C THR A 326 16.11 19.59 3.08
N ASN A 327 17.45 19.68 3.24
CA ASN A 327 18.34 19.93 2.11
C ASN A 327 18.37 18.73 1.15
N ASN A 328 18.37 17.51 1.67
CA ASN A 328 18.32 16.30 0.86
C ASN A 328 17.00 16.23 0.06
N VAL A 329 15.86 16.56 0.71
CA VAL A 329 14.55 16.59 0.07
C VAL A 329 14.54 17.58 -1.09
N ILE A 330 14.96 18.84 -0.86
CA ILE A 330 14.99 19.88 -1.89
C ILE A 330 15.91 19.48 -3.05
N SER A 331 17.12 19.00 -2.76
CA SER A 331 18.08 18.57 -3.80
C SER A 331 17.54 17.39 -4.60
N SER A 332 16.94 16.42 -3.94
CA SER A 332 16.35 15.24 -4.61
C SER A 332 15.17 15.62 -5.51
N ILE A 333 14.32 16.55 -5.07
CA ILE A 333 13.22 17.06 -5.89
C ILE A 333 13.75 17.71 -7.16
N LYS A 334 14.81 18.55 -7.07
CA LYS A 334 15.45 19.17 -8.25
C LYS A 334 15.93 18.10 -9.24
N ILE A 335 16.61 17.07 -8.75
CA ILE A 335 17.12 15.96 -9.57
C ILE A 335 15.97 15.23 -10.29
N VAL A 336 14.95 14.77 -9.55
CA VAL A 336 13.88 13.98 -10.17
C VAL A 336 13.03 14.80 -11.15
N ILE A 337 12.81 16.09 -10.90
CA ILE A 337 12.11 16.96 -11.86
C ILE A 337 12.90 17.11 -13.16
N GLU A 338 14.22 17.22 -13.08
CA GLU A 338 15.08 17.34 -14.26
C GLU A 338 15.15 16.04 -15.07
N GLN A 339 15.11 14.88 -14.41
CA GLN A 339 15.09 13.58 -15.10
C GLN A 339 13.83 13.37 -15.96
N TYR A 340 12.71 13.99 -15.60
CA TYR A 340 11.42 13.87 -16.30
C TYR A 340 11.12 15.03 -17.25
N ARG A 341 12.05 15.95 -17.46
CA ARG A 341 11.97 17.02 -18.46
C ARG A 341 12.53 16.54 -19.80
#